data_c8bfde5ef2320cd4a475b832f2ff33bc
#
_entry.id   c8bfde5ef2320cd4a475b832f2ff33bc
#
_cell.length_a   1.000
_cell.length_b   1.000
_cell.length_c   1.000
_cell.angle_alpha   90.00
_cell.angle_beta   90.00
_cell.angle_gamma   90.00
#
_symmetry.space_group_name_H-M   'P 1'
#
loop_
_entity.id
_entity.type
_entity.pdbx_description
1 polymer ?
#
loop_
_entity_poly.entity_id
_entity_poly.type
_entity_poly.pdbx_seq_one_letter_code
_entity_poly.pdbx_strand_id
1 'polypeptide(L)'
;MAFKNWQIGLHLQQQEAVAVAIVRSAKECLLHRWWRLPLENDIIKDGRIVDVQRLANTLLPWSRELPQRHHIMLAFPASRTLQRSFPRPSMSLGEREQMAWLSGTMARELDMDPDSLRFDYSEDALSPAYNVTAAQSKELATLLTLAERLRVHVSAITPDA
;
A
#
# COMPACT_ATOMS: atom_id res chain seq x y z
N MET A 1 9.73 -29.45 -8.82
CA MET A 1 8.46 -28.86 -8.36
C MET A 1 8.58 -27.33 -8.43
N ALA A 2 7.76 -26.70 -9.23
CA ALA A 2 7.72 -25.25 -9.23
C ALA A 2 7.08 -24.78 -7.91
N PHE A 3 7.85 -24.15 -7.06
CA PHE A 3 7.31 -23.53 -5.85
C PHE A 3 6.33 -22.43 -6.27
N LYS A 4 5.05 -22.65 -6.03
CA LYS A 4 4.01 -21.68 -6.33
C LYS A 4 4.24 -20.44 -5.46
N ASN A 5 4.54 -19.32 -6.11
CA ASN A 5 4.65 -18.04 -5.44
C ASN A 5 3.23 -17.44 -5.36
N TRP A 6 2.73 -17.23 -4.15
CA TRP A 6 1.41 -16.64 -3.94
C TRP A 6 1.49 -15.12 -4.01
N GLN A 7 0.66 -14.54 -4.82
CA GLN A 7 0.39 -13.10 -4.80
C GLN A 7 -0.92 -12.89 -4.03
N ILE A 8 -0.86 -12.08 -2.98
CA ILE A 8 -1.97 -11.91 -2.06
C ILE A 8 -2.36 -10.43 -2.04
N GLY A 9 -3.62 -10.14 -2.33
CA GLY A 9 -4.22 -8.85 -2.06
C GLY A 9 -4.84 -8.87 -0.67
N LEU A 10 -4.53 -7.91 0.18
CA LEU A 10 -5.12 -7.74 1.50
C LEU A 10 -5.80 -6.38 1.60
N HIS A 11 -7.09 -6.38 1.88
CA HIS A 11 -7.90 -5.19 2.08
C HIS A 11 -8.45 -5.17 3.50
N LEU A 12 -8.10 -4.15 4.26
CA LEU A 12 -8.54 -3.94 5.64
C LEU A 12 -9.74 -2.99 5.64
N GLN A 13 -10.89 -3.53 6.01
CA GLN A 13 -12.14 -2.78 6.14
C GLN A 13 -12.49 -2.62 7.63
N GLN A 14 -13.50 -1.83 7.93
CA GLN A 14 -13.85 -1.51 9.32
C GLN A 14 -14.26 -2.73 10.14
N GLN A 15 -14.96 -3.68 9.53
CA GLN A 15 -15.51 -4.85 10.23
C GLN A 15 -14.92 -6.18 9.79
N GLU A 16 -14.11 -6.17 8.75
CA GLU A 16 -13.48 -7.38 8.24
C GLU A 16 -12.18 -7.06 7.48
N ALA A 17 -11.30 -8.02 7.42
CA ALA A 17 -10.20 -8.04 6.47
C ALA A 17 -10.54 -9.06 5.38
N VAL A 18 -10.34 -8.68 4.13
CA VAL A 18 -10.51 -9.56 2.97
C VAL A 18 -9.17 -9.82 2.34
N ALA A 19 -8.83 -11.07 2.15
CA ALA A 19 -7.60 -11.47 1.48
C ALA A 19 -7.90 -12.39 0.31
N VAL A 20 -7.17 -12.22 -0.78
CA VAL A 20 -7.29 -13.02 -2.00
C VAL A 20 -5.91 -13.48 -2.42
N ALA A 21 -5.73 -14.79 -2.58
CA ALA A 21 -4.49 -15.38 -3.09
C ALA A 21 -4.66 -15.82 -4.53
N ILE A 22 -3.77 -15.36 -5.39
CA ILE A 22 -3.66 -15.80 -6.77
C ILE A 22 -2.32 -16.47 -7.00
N VAL A 23 -2.32 -17.44 -7.91
CA VAL A 23 -1.11 -18.10 -8.39
C VAL A 23 -0.97 -17.78 -9.87
N ARG A 24 0.16 -17.20 -10.20
CA ARG A 24 0.48 -16.83 -11.58
C ARG A 24 1.43 -17.86 -12.19
N SER A 25 1.07 -18.36 -13.35
CA SER A 25 1.93 -19.13 -14.24
C SER A 25 2.21 -18.34 -15.51
N ALA A 26 3.08 -18.83 -16.38
CA ALA A 26 3.38 -18.18 -17.66
C ALA A 26 2.16 -18.03 -18.57
N LYS A 27 1.12 -18.84 -18.37
CA LYS A 27 -0.06 -18.92 -19.23
C LYS A 27 -1.35 -18.49 -18.57
N GLU A 28 -1.42 -18.53 -17.24
CA GLU A 28 -2.68 -18.39 -16.49
C GLU A 28 -2.48 -17.66 -15.17
N CYS A 29 -3.52 -16.93 -14.78
CA CYS A 29 -3.65 -16.34 -13.46
C CYS A 29 -4.87 -16.98 -12.80
N LEU A 30 -4.65 -17.77 -11.77
CA LEU A 30 -5.70 -18.55 -11.12
C LEU A 30 -5.95 -18.04 -9.71
N LEU A 31 -7.24 -17.82 -9.39
CA LEU A 31 -7.68 -17.63 -8.02
C LEU A 31 -7.42 -18.93 -7.27
N HIS A 32 -6.59 -18.87 -6.23
CA HIS A 32 -6.22 -20.05 -5.45
C HIS A 32 -7.05 -20.17 -4.19
N ARG A 33 -7.19 -19.09 -3.43
CA ARG A 33 -7.92 -19.04 -2.17
C ARG A 33 -8.33 -17.61 -1.86
N TRP A 34 -9.35 -17.46 -1.03
CA TRP A 34 -9.75 -16.18 -0.47
C TRP A 34 -10.22 -16.35 0.98
N TRP A 35 -10.15 -15.27 1.76
CA TRP A 35 -10.53 -15.24 3.17
C TRP A 35 -11.35 -13.99 3.47
N ARG A 36 -12.28 -14.16 4.37
CA ARG A 36 -12.97 -13.07 5.05
C ARG A 36 -12.71 -13.26 6.55
N LEU A 37 -12.04 -12.29 7.15
CA LEU A 37 -11.59 -12.35 8.54
C LEU A 37 -12.32 -11.27 9.32
N PRO A 38 -13.31 -11.62 10.16
CA PRO A 38 -14.04 -10.64 10.96
C PRO A 38 -13.09 -9.88 11.88
N LEU A 39 -13.29 -8.57 11.98
CA LEU A 39 -12.57 -7.69 12.89
C LEU A 39 -13.52 -7.20 13.98
N GLU A 40 -13.01 -7.12 15.20
CA GLU A 40 -13.73 -6.47 16.29
C GLU A 40 -13.92 -4.98 16.01
N ASN A 41 -14.97 -4.42 16.61
CA ASN A 41 -15.19 -2.98 16.56
C ASN A 41 -14.00 -2.24 17.19
N ASP A 42 -13.79 -1.02 16.75
CA ASP A 42 -12.74 -0.11 17.26
C ASP A 42 -11.29 -0.49 16.94
N ILE A 43 -11.05 -1.49 16.10
CA ILE A 43 -9.71 -1.76 15.55
C ILE A 43 -9.39 -0.82 14.40
N ILE A 44 -10.35 -0.65 13.48
CA ILE A 44 -10.24 0.25 12.33
C ILE A 44 -11.41 1.23 12.36
N LYS A 45 -11.11 2.52 12.26
CA LYS A 45 -12.08 3.60 12.19
C LYS A 45 -11.76 4.52 11.02
N ASP A 46 -12.73 4.78 10.14
CA ASP A 46 -12.58 5.68 9.01
C ASP A 46 -11.33 5.39 8.15
N GLY A 47 -11.09 4.11 7.88
CA GLY A 47 -9.93 3.64 7.13
C GLY A 47 -8.59 3.70 7.88
N ARG A 48 -8.61 4.02 9.16
CA ARG A 48 -7.43 4.19 10.01
C ARG A 48 -7.31 3.04 11.00
N ILE A 49 -6.16 2.43 11.10
CA ILE A 49 -5.86 1.44 12.13
C ILE A 49 -5.65 2.18 13.46
N VAL A 50 -6.54 1.94 14.41
CA VAL A 50 -6.49 2.55 15.75
C VAL A 50 -5.69 1.69 16.72
N ASP A 51 -5.80 0.36 16.58
CA ASP A 51 -5.10 -0.60 17.43
C ASP A 51 -4.40 -1.67 16.58
N VAL A 52 -3.16 -1.40 16.24
CA VAL A 52 -2.34 -2.31 15.40
C VAL A 52 -2.05 -3.64 16.11
N GLN A 53 -1.96 -3.64 17.46
CA GLN A 53 -1.68 -4.85 18.22
C GLN A 53 -2.86 -5.83 18.16
N ARG A 54 -4.07 -5.34 18.37
CA ARG A 54 -5.28 -6.16 18.28
C ARG A 54 -5.49 -6.65 16.85
N LEU A 55 -5.24 -5.80 15.85
CA LEU A 55 -5.31 -6.19 14.44
C LEU A 55 -4.30 -7.32 14.15
N ALA A 56 -3.06 -7.17 14.57
CA ALA A 56 -2.04 -8.21 14.40
C ALA A 56 -2.45 -9.51 15.07
N ASN A 57 -2.95 -9.48 16.31
CA ASN A 57 -3.41 -10.65 17.02
C ASN A 57 -4.56 -11.36 16.28
N THR A 58 -5.49 -10.60 15.72
CA THR A 58 -6.62 -11.14 14.96
C THR A 58 -6.18 -11.80 13.65
N LEU A 59 -5.22 -11.20 12.95
CA LEU A 59 -4.74 -11.70 11.65
C LEU A 59 -3.62 -12.75 11.77
N LEU A 60 -3.04 -12.94 12.94
CA LEU A 60 -1.92 -13.85 13.14
C LEU A 60 -2.23 -15.30 12.72
N PRO A 61 -3.38 -15.92 13.06
CA PRO A 61 -3.71 -17.27 12.59
C PRO A 61 -3.74 -17.36 11.07
N TRP A 62 -4.30 -16.36 10.39
CA TRP A 62 -4.34 -16.27 8.93
C TRP A 62 -2.92 -16.19 8.34
N SER A 63 -2.06 -15.35 8.89
CA SER A 63 -0.70 -15.19 8.38
C SER A 63 0.13 -16.48 8.44
N ARG A 64 -0.16 -17.36 9.40
CA ARG A 64 0.49 -18.67 9.55
C ARG A 64 0.05 -19.71 8.50
N GLU A 65 -1.08 -19.48 7.84
CA GLU A 65 -1.54 -20.33 6.74
C GLU A 65 -0.80 -20.02 5.42
N LEU A 66 -0.11 -18.90 5.33
CA LEU A 66 0.55 -18.46 4.11
C LEU A 66 1.85 -19.25 3.87
N PRO A 67 2.15 -19.59 2.62
CA PRO A 67 3.41 -20.26 2.29
C PRO A 67 4.59 -19.30 2.53
N GLN A 68 5.78 -19.86 2.73
CA GLN A 68 6.99 -19.04 2.92
C GLN A 68 7.27 -18.09 1.76
N ARG A 69 6.92 -18.49 0.54
CA ARG A 69 7.03 -17.64 -0.66
C ARG A 69 5.69 -17.02 -0.98
N HIS A 70 5.50 -15.81 -0.51
CA HIS A 70 4.33 -14.99 -0.83
C HIS A 70 4.73 -13.53 -0.97
N HIS A 71 3.91 -12.77 -1.68
CA HIS A 71 4.00 -11.32 -1.78
C HIS A 71 2.63 -10.74 -1.49
N ILE A 72 2.56 -9.83 -0.53
CA ILE A 72 1.31 -9.15 -0.18
C ILE A 72 1.30 -7.76 -0.79
N MET A 73 0.21 -7.44 -1.47
CA MET A 73 -0.17 -6.09 -1.84
C MET A 73 -1.27 -5.64 -0.88
N LEU A 74 -0.98 -4.59 -0.13
CA LEU A 74 -1.94 -3.97 0.79
C LEU A 74 -2.76 -2.91 0.07
N ALA A 75 -4.08 -2.99 0.17
CA ALA A 75 -4.96 -1.91 -0.21
C ALA A 75 -4.92 -0.81 0.85
N PHE A 76 -4.72 0.43 0.40
CA PHE A 76 -4.76 1.62 1.24
C PHE A 76 -5.99 2.46 0.88
N PRO A 77 -6.75 3.00 1.86
CA PRO A 77 -7.95 3.76 1.54
C PRO A 77 -7.66 4.95 0.62
N ALA A 78 -8.26 4.97 -0.57
CA ALA A 78 -8.08 6.04 -1.53
C ALA A 78 -8.51 7.40 -0.96
N SER A 79 -9.53 7.42 -0.10
CA SER A 79 -9.99 8.62 0.60
C SER A 79 -8.94 9.24 1.53
N ARG A 80 -7.89 8.51 1.86
CA ARG A 80 -6.76 8.96 2.69
C ARG A 80 -5.50 9.22 1.90
N THR A 81 -5.57 9.15 0.57
CA THR A 81 -4.49 9.55 -0.34
C THR A 81 -4.71 10.95 -0.85
N LEU A 82 -3.61 11.62 -1.16
CA LEU A 82 -3.58 12.89 -1.86
C LEU A 82 -3.08 12.64 -3.27
N GLN A 83 -3.87 13.02 -4.26
CA GLN A 83 -3.48 12.93 -5.66
C GLN A 83 -3.33 14.32 -6.24
N ARG A 84 -2.20 14.59 -6.88
CA ARG A 84 -1.89 15.88 -7.52
C ARG A 84 -1.15 15.63 -8.82
N SER A 85 -1.38 16.53 -9.77
CA SER A 85 -0.62 16.58 -11.01
C SER A 85 0.23 17.85 -11.03
N PHE A 86 1.50 17.70 -11.33
CA PHE A 86 2.45 18.81 -11.41
C PHE A 86 3.03 18.87 -12.82
N PRO A 87 3.12 20.06 -13.43
CA PRO A 87 3.83 20.19 -14.70
C PRO A 87 5.31 19.85 -14.51
N ARG A 88 5.89 19.20 -15.49
CA ARG A 88 7.34 18.94 -15.48
C ARG A 88 8.12 20.25 -15.49
N PRO A 89 9.22 20.35 -14.73
CA PRO A 89 10.13 21.46 -14.86
C PRO A 89 10.73 21.50 -16.27
N SER A 90 11.10 22.68 -16.74
CA SER A 90 11.68 22.88 -18.06
C SER A 90 13.08 22.23 -18.23
N MET A 91 13.74 21.93 -17.12
CA MET A 91 15.05 21.24 -17.12
C MET A 91 14.90 19.73 -17.04
N SER A 92 15.80 18.99 -17.69
CA SER A 92 15.87 17.55 -17.53
C SER A 92 16.48 17.20 -16.17
N LEU A 93 15.72 16.48 -15.35
CA LEU A 93 16.16 16.04 -14.02
C LEU A 93 16.42 14.53 -14.03
N GLY A 94 17.48 14.11 -13.34
CA GLY A 94 17.67 12.70 -13.02
C GLY A 94 16.65 12.21 -11.98
N GLU A 95 16.48 10.90 -11.82
CA GLU A 95 15.47 10.31 -10.94
C GLU A 95 15.51 10.85 -9.49
N ARG A 96 16.71 10.97 -8.91
CA ARG A 96 16.87 11.54 -7.57
C ARG A 96 16.46 13.00 -7.49
N GLU A 97 16.78 13.76 -8.52
CA GLU A 97 16.45 15.18 -8.61
C GLU A 97 14.94 15.37 -8.80
N GLN A 98 14.28 14.49 -9.57
CA GLN A 98 12.84 14.46 -9.72
C GLN A 98 12.13 14.21 -8.38
N MET A 99 12.60 13.21 -7.63
CA MET A 99 12.06 12.92 -6.29
C MET A 99 12.22 14.09 -5.33
N ALA A 100 13.40 14.71 -5.29
CA ALA A 100 13.66 15.88 -4.44
C ALA A 100 12.82 17.09 -4.84
N TRP A 101 12.67 17.32 -6.14
CA TRP A 101 11.85 18.41 -6.66
C TRP A 101 10.36 18.21 -6.34
N LEU A 102 9.83 17.00 -6.54
CA LEU A 102 8.46 16.64 -6.20
C LEU A 102 8.19 16.76 -4.71
N SER A 103 9.09 16.26 -3.87
CA SER A 103 8.98 16.37 -2.41
C SER A 103 8.90 17.83 -1.96
N GLY A 104 9.77 18.70 -2.46
CA GLY A 104 9.76 20.12 -2.14
C GLY A 104 8.52 20.85 -2.68
N THR A 105 8.03 20.46 -3.85
CA THR A 105 6.83 21.04 -4.46
C THR A 105 5.57 20.62 -3.68
N MET A 106 5.44 19.35 -3.34
CA MET A 106 4.33 18.85 -2.52
C MET A 106 4.30 19.52 -1.14
N ALA A 107 5.45 19.64 -0.48
CA ALA A 107 5.54 20.26 0.83
C ALA A 107 5.09 21.73 0.80
N ARG A 108 5.49 22.48 -0.21
CA ARG A 108 5.09 23.88 -0.39
C ARG A 108 3.61 24.05 -0.70
N GLU A 109 3.08 23.22 -1.59
CA GLU A 109 1.66 23.34 -1.97
C GLU A 109 0.69 22.90 -0.88
N LEU A 110 1.10 21.94 -0.06
CA LEU A 110 0.29 21.41 1.02
C LEU A 110 0.56 22.09 2.37
N ASP A 111 1.55 22.98 2.42
CA ASP A 111 2.03 23.58 3.67
C ASP A 111 2.33 22.53 4.75
N MET A 112 3.02 21.46 4.36
CA MET A 112 3.33 20.31 5.19
C MET A 112 4.83 20.04 5.23
N ASP A 113 5.28 19.41 6.31
CA ASP A 113 6.64 18.90 6.40
C ASP A 113 6.85 17.78 5.35
N PRO A 114 7.91 17.87 4.52
CA PRO A 114 8.23 16.83 3.54
C PRO A 114 8.31 15.42 4.12
N ASP A 115 8.78 15.28 5.36
CA ASP A 115 8.92 13.98 6.03
C ASP A 115 7.59 13.41 6.54
N SER A 116 6.54 14.23 6.60
CA SER A 116 5.20 13.79 7.00
C SER A 116 4.45 13.01 5.92
N LEU A 117 4.94 13.05 4.68
CA LEU A 117 4.34 12.39 3.52
C LEU A 117 5.31 11.36 2.93
N ARG A 118 4.71 10.30 2.43
CA ARG A 118 5.35 9.39 1.46
C ARG A 118 4.56 9.44 0.17
N PHE A 119 5.25 9.45 -0.94
CA PHE A 119 4.60 9.52 -2.24
C PHE A 119 5.29 8.65 -3.27
N ASP A 120 4.53 8.32 -4.29
CA ASP A 120 5.01 7.76 -5.54
C ASP A 120 4.48 8.59 -6.70
N TYR A 121 5.09 8.50 -7.86
CA TYR A 121 4.68 9.26 -9.02
C TYR A 121 4.80 8.46 -10.31
N SER A 122 3.98 8.81 -11.25
CA SER A 122 4.05 8.33 -12.62
C SER A 122 4.15 9.50 -13.59
N GLU A 123 4.81 9.28 -14.71
CA GLU A 123 4.85 10.23 -15.81
C GLU A 123 3.69 9.95 -16.75
N ASP A 124 2.96 11.00 -17.12
CA ASP A 124 1.94 10.89 -18.15
C ASP A 124 2.64 10.88 -19.51
N ALA A 125 2.39 9.83 -20.30
CA ALA A 125 2.94 9.71 -21.65
C ALA A 125 2.34 10.71 -22.65
N LEU A 126 1.15 11.23 -22.36
CA LEU A 126 0.39 12.14 -23.23
C LEU A 126 0.50 13.61 -22.82
N SER A 127 0.98 13.87 -21.64
CA SER A 127 1.09 15.24 -21.11
C SER A 127 2.42 15.41 -20.35
N PRO A 128 3.06 16.60 -20.40
CA PRO A 128 4.29 16.85 -19.67
C PRO A 128 4.02 17.08 -18.18
N ALA A 129 3.46 16.08 -17.51
CA ALA A 129 3.08 16.16 -16.11
C ALA A 129 3.53 14.95 -15.30
N TYR A 130 3.74 15.16 -14.01
CA TYR A 130 3.89 14.10 -13.01
C TYR A 130 2.58 13.92 -12.26
N ASN A 131 2.05 12.70 -12.23
CA ASN A 131 0.91 12.34 -11.41
C ASN A 131 1.42 11.75 -10.11
N VAL A 132 1.20 12.44 -9.01
CA VAL A 132 1.70 12.10 -7.69
C VAL A 132 0.57 11.58 -6.82
N THR A 133 0.81 10.46 -6.17
CA THR A 133 -0.05 9.90 -5.12
C THR A 133 0.72 9.88 -3.82
N ALA A 134 0.19 10.53 -2.79
CA ALA A 134 0.83 10.66 -1.49
C ALA A 134 -0.07 10.18 -0.36
N ALA A 135 0.54 9.71 0.71
CA ALA A 135 -0.12 9.34 1.95
C ALA A 135 0.71 9.79 3.16
N GLN A 136 0.06 9.88 4.32
CA GLN A 136 0.75 10.25 5.55
C GLN A 136 1.74 9.16 5.96
N SER A 137 2.97 9.55 6.28
CA SER A 137 4.04 8.64 6.70
C SER A 137 3.64 7.79 7.90
N LYS A 138 2.89 8.36 8.85
CA LYS A 138 2.41 7.65 10.04
C LYS A 138 1.51 6.47 9.72
N GLU A 139 0.63 6.61 8.73
CA GLU A 139 -0.32 5.56 8.36
C GLU A 139 0.37 4.43 7.63
N LEU A 140 1.32 4.75 6.76
CA LEU A 140 2.14 3.74 6.11
C LEU A 140 3.05 3.00 7.11
N ALA A 141 3.63 3.73 8.08
CA ALA A 141 4.42 3.13 9.15
C ALA A 141 3.59 2.14 9.98
N THR A 142 2.33 2.42 10.25
CA THR A 142 1.42 1.51 10.95
C THR A 142 1.19 0.22 10.16
N LEU A 143 1.00 0.31 8.85
CA LEU A 143 0.87 -0.87 7.98
C LEU A 143 2.15 -1.71 7.94
N LEU A 144 3.31 -1.06 7.88
CA LEU A 144 4.59 -1.76 7.93
C LEU A 144 4.82 -2.43 9.29
N THR A 145 4.43 -1.80 10.39
CA THR A 145 4.46 -2.41 11.72
C THR A 145 3.55 -3.65 11.79
N LEU A 146 2.36 -3.58 11.21
CA LEU A 146 1.47 -4.74 11.09
C LEU A 146 2.15 -5.88 10.34
N ALA A 147 2.76 -5.59 9.20
CA ALA A 147 3.46 -6.59 8.38
C ALA A 147 4.60 -7.26 9.16
N GLU A 148 5.40 -6.50 9.89
CA GLU A 148 6.47 -7.03 10.74
C GLU A 148 5.94 -7.96 11.82
N ARG A 149 4.85 -7.58 12.51
CA ARG A 149 4.22 -8.40 13.55
C ARG A 149 3.64 -9.70 13.02
N LEU A 150 3.10 -9.67 11.81
CA LEU A 150 2.58 -10.85 11.12
C LEU A 150 3.68 -11.68 10.45
N ARG A 151 4.91 -11.16 10.36
CA ARG A 151 6.03 -11.77 9.63
C ARG A 151 5.68 -12.09 8.18
N VAL A 152 4.99 -11.18 7.54
CA VAL A 152 4.60 -11.28 6.14
C VAL A 152 5.43 -10.33 5.27
N HIS A 153 5.59 -10.70 4.00
CA HIS A 153 6.32 -9.88 3.05
C HIS A 153 5.36 -9.00 2.25
N VAL A 154 5.38 -7.71 2.54
CA VAL A 154 4.63 -6.69 1.79
C VAL A 154 5.47 -6.17 0.64
N SER A 155 5.00 -6.36 -0.59
CA SER A 155 5.69 -5.93 -1.81
C SER A 155 5.20 -4.56 -2.31
N ALA A 156 3.96 -4.20 -2.02
CA ALA A 156 3.39 -2.92 -2.42
C ALA A 156 2.24 -2.49 -1.50
N ILE A 157 2.03 -1.20 -1.40
CA ILE A 157 0.85 -0.57 -0.81
C ILE A 157 0.24 0.32 -1.90
N THR A 158 -1.01 0.08 -2.25
CA THR A 158 -1.69 0.76 -3.37
C THR A 158 -3.04 1.30 -2.93
N PRO A 159 -3.50 2.44 -3.47
CA PRO A 159 -4.87 2.89 -3.25
C PRO A 159 -5.89 1.83 -3.69
N ASP A 160 -7.02 1.76 -2.99
CA ASP A 160 -8.09 0.77 -3.22
C ASP A 160 -9.14 1.21 -4.26
N ALA A 161 -8.94 2.34 -4.91
CA ALA A 161 -9.80 2.87 -5.98
C ALA A 161 -9.18 2.72 -7.35
#